data_259e82a51992efd2148fa970609fca76
#
_entry.id   259e82a51992efd2148fa970609fca76
#
_cell.length_a   1.000
_cell.length_b   1.000
_cell.length_c   1.000
_cell.angle_alpha   90.00
_cell.angle_beta   90.00
_cell.angle_gamma   90.00
#
_symmetry.space_group_name_H-M   'P 1'
#
loop_
_entity.id
_entity.type
_entity.pdbx_description
1 polymer ?
#
loop_
_entity_poly.entity_id
_entity_poly.type
_entity_poly.pdbx_seq_one_letter_code
_entity_poly.pdbx_strand_id
1 'polypeptide(L)'
;MADRWALAPAEDGGVEVAPLGPGGVLAGPVRREAGLAEAVRGRPEVARWVWRSTAEVYPRLLAAGARVERCYDIEDAETLLLGHEGRSGEPRSAAAALARLRGGPVPPDPPQRSAEPGAQSSLFEPRATHVPLSDLVEVYAEQQRRHDTTAHPDRMRLLTAAESAGMLVAAEMNRAGLPWSAEVHRQVLHELLGERYAGGGEPRRLAELADEVSAAFGRRVRPDLPADVIKAFAQAGIKVKSTRRWEIPAVDHPA
;
A
#
# COMPACT_ATOMS: atom_id res chain seq x y z
N MET A 1 22.35 -9.42 23.21
CA MET A 1 21.36 -10.22 22.44
C MET A 1 21.00 -9.43 21.18
N ALA A 2 20.75 -10.10 20.07
CA ALA A 2 20.32 -9.42 18.85
C ALA A 2 18.92 -8.84 19.08
N ASP A 3 18.75 -7.55 18.87
CA ASP A 3 17.47 -6.84 19.01
C ASP A 3 16.60 -6.93 17.75
N ARG A 4 17.15 -7.48 16.66
CA ARG A 4 16.50 -7.65 15.35
C ARG A 4 16.55 -9.10 14.90
N TRP A 5 15.45 -9.57 14.33
CA TRP A 5 15.34 -10.92 13.79
C TRP A 5 14.68 -10.89 12.41
N ALA A 6 15.26 -11.62 11.47
CA ALA A 6 14.62 -11.88 10.18
C ALA A 6 13.61 -13.03 10.31
N LEU A 7 12.55 -12.95 9.53
CA LEU A 7 11.47 -13.93 9.46
C LEU A 7 11.03 -14.12 8.01
N ALA A 8 11.00 -15.38 7.56
CA ALA A 8 10.48 -15.75 6.25
C ALA A 8 9.56 -16.98 6.35
N PRO A 9 8.34 -16.94 5.77
CA PRO A 9 7.53 -18.14 5.58
C PRO A 9 8.26 -19.14 4.68
N ALA A 10 8.26 -20.41 5.04
CA ALA A 10 8.81 -21.48 4.25
C ALA A 10 7.74 -22.14 3.36
N GLU A 11 8.18 -22.83 2.30
CA GLU A 11 7.27 -23.44 1.29
C GLU A 11 6.34 -24.51 1.87
N ASP A 12 6.80 -25.22 2.91
CA ASP A 12 6.06 -26.29 3.59
C ASP A 12 5.09 -25.80 4.67
N GLY A 13 4.90 -24.49 4.79
CA GLY A 13 4.03 -23.86 5.79
C GLY A 13 4.69 -23.52 7.12
N GLY A 14 5.95 -23.95 7.34
CA GLY A 14 6.77 -23.51 8.46
C GLY A 14 7.29 -22.08 8.30
N VAL A 15 8.11 -21.66 9.25
CA VAL A 15 8.72 -20.34 9.26
C VAL A 15 10.19 -20.44 9.61
N GLU A 16 11.04 -19.79 8.85
CA GLU A 16 12.44 -19.62 9.17
C GLU A 16 12.67 -18.29 9.89
N VAL A 17 13.50 -18.32 10.94
CA VAL A 17 13.87 -17.11 11.69
C VAL A 17 15.36 -17.13 12.02
N ALA A 18 15.98 -15.96 12.05
CA ALA A 18 17.37 -15.83 12.43
C ALA A 18 17.65 -14.47 13.08
N PRO A 19 18.55 -14.40 14.08
CA PRO A 19 19.01 -13.15 14.66
C PRO A 19 19.88 -12.38 13.66
N LEU A 20 19.73 -11.05 13.66
CA LEU A 20 20.50 -10.14 12.82
C LEU A 20 21.46 -9.32 13.65
N GLY A 21 22.68 -9.18 13.16
CA GLY A 21 23.73 -8.35 13.71
C GLY A 21 23.80 -6.95 13.07
N PRO A 22 24.84 -6.19 13.43
CA PRO A 22 25.13 -4.91 12.79
C PRO A 22 25.26 -5.06 11.27
N GLY A 23 24.79 -4.04 10.53
CA GLY A 23 24.79 -4.10 9.06
C GLY A 23 23.76 -5.05 8.43
N GLY A 24 22.93 -5.72 9.25
CA GLY A 24 21.85 -6.58 8.74
C GLY A 24 22.27 -8.00 8.36
N VAL A 25 23.46 -8.45 8.77
CA VAL A 25 23.95 -9.79 8.51
C VAL A 25 23.47 -10.79 9.57
N LEU A 26 23.50 -12.09 9.24
CA LEU A 26 23.17 -13.14 10.21
C LEU A 26 24.13 -13.09 11.43
N ALA A 27 23.56 -13.13 12.63
CA ALA A 27 24.28 -13.15 13.90
C ALA A 27 24.16 -14.52 14.62
N GLY A 28 23.57 -15.50 13.99
CA GLY A 28 23.38 -16.84 14.54
C GLY A 28 22.70 -17.78 13.55
N PRO A 29 22.44 -19.02 13.96
CA PRO A 29 21.85 -20.02 13.09
C PRO A 29 20.40 -19.68 12.71
N VAL A 30 20.02 -20.06 11.49
CA VAL A 30 18.62 -20.11 11.08
C VAL A 30 17.91 -21.19 11.89
N ARG A 31 16.77 -20.84 12.45
CA ARG A 31 15.90 -21.76 13.19
C ARG A 31 14.60 -21.92 12.44
N ARG A 32 14.01 -23.09 12.56
CA ARG A 32 12.73 -23.40 11.97
C ARG A 32 11.66 -23.49 13.06
N GLU A 33 10.55 -22.85 12.81
CA GLU A 33 9.38 -22.82 13.68
C GLU A 33 8.17 -23.37 12.94
N ALA A 34 7.21 -23.91 13.66
CA ALA A 34 6.01 -24.49 13.07
C ALA A 34 5.07 -23.44 12.47
N GLY A 35 5.11 -22.20 12.97
CA GLY A 35 4.26 -21.14 12.47
C GLY A 35 4.70 -19.73 12.87
N LEU A 36 4.12 -18.72 12.18
CA LEU A 36 4.42 -17.30 12.39
C LEU A 36 4.19 -16.84 13.83
N ALA A 37 3.04 -17.22 14.41
CA ALA A 37 2.67 -16.77 15.74
C ALA A 37 3.55 -17.42 16.82
N GLU A 38 3.96 -18.66 16.63
CA GLU A 38 4.88 -19.37 17.52
C GLU A 38 6.26 -18.73 17.48
N ALA A 39 6.77 -18.45 16.30
CA ALA A 39 8.04 -17.77 16.09
C ALA A 39 8.12 -16.42 16.83
N VAL A 40 7.04 -15.62 16.76
CA VAL A 40 6.98 -14.30 17.38
C VAL A 40 6.78 -14.41 18.90
N ARG A 41 5.84 -15.22 19.37
CA ARG A 41 5.57 -15.38 20.82
C ARG A 41 6.74 -16.00 21.57
N GLY A 42 7.50 -16.87 20.91
CA GLY A 42 8.69 -17.49 21.51
C GLY A 42 9.86 -16.54 21.70
N ARG A 43 9.74 -15.28 21.22
CA ARG A 43 10.82 -14.27 21.25
C ARG A 43 10.29 -12.87 21.63
N PRO A 44 9.75 -12.70 22.84
CA PRO A 44 9.19 -11.41 23.28
C PRO A 44 10.24 -10.30 23.40
N GLU A 45 11.53 -10.68 23.48
CA GLU A 45 12.65 -9.73 23.57
C GLU A 45 13.04 -9.09 22.22
N VAL A 46 12.48 -9.55 21.10
CA VAL A 46 12.80 -9.02 19.78
C VAL A 46 12.20 -7.63 19.62
N ALA A 47 13.07 -6.62 19.53
CA ALA A 47 12.64 -5.24 19.39
C ALA A 47 12.14 -4.92 17.98
N ARG A 48 12.62 -5.63 16.94
CA ARG A 48 12.20 -5.39 15.55
C ARG A 48 12.28 -6.66 14.71
N TRP A 49 11.19 -6.96 14.01
CA TRP A 49 11.12 -8.03 13.03
C TRP A 49 11.43 -7.50 11.63
N VAL A 50 12.20 -8.25 10.86
CA VAL A 50 12.52 -7.98 9.46
C VAL A 50 11.88 -9.05 8.60
N TRP A 51 11.05 -8.66 7.65
CA TRP A 51 10.33 -9.56 6.76
C TRP A 51 10.14 -8.96 5.38
N ARG A 52 9.71 -9.78 4.43
CA ARG A 52 9.50 -9.37 3.05
C ARG A 52 8.45 -8.27 2.93
N SER A 53 7.23 -8.54 3.41
CA SER A 53 6.08 -7.64 3.28
C SER A 53 5.17 -7.74 4.50
N THR A 54 4.87 -6.61 5.10
CA THR A 54 3.94 -6.49 6.23
C THR A 54 2.52 -6.86 5.81
N ALA A 55 2.13 -6.50 4.58
CA ALA A 55 0.80 -6.82 4.03
C ALA A 55 0.55 -8.34 3.93
N GLU A 56 1.60 -9.15 3.81
CA GLU A 56 1.48 -10.61 3.75
C GLU A 56 1.63 -11.28 5.11
N VAL A 57 2.55 -10.82 5.93
CA VAL A 57 2.93 -11.48 7.19
C VAL A 57 2.00 -11.07 8.34
N TYR A 58 1.78 -9.77 8.50
CA TYR A 58 1.15 -9.25 9.70
C TYR A 58 -0.35 -9.59 9.84
N PRO A 59 -1.18 -9.61 8.77
CA PRO A 59 -2.56 -10.08 8.88
C PRO A 59 -2.67 -11.53 9.38
N ARG A 60 -1.71 -12.39 9.02
CA ARG A 60 -1.66 -13.79 9.49
C ARG A 60 -1.29 -13.86 10.99
N LEU A 61 -0.38 -13.01 11.46
CA LEU A 61 -0.07 -12.87 12.88
C LEU A 61 -1.28 -12.37 13.66
N LEU A 62 -1.95 -11.32 13.18
CA LEU A 62 -3.16 -10.79 13.81
C LEU A 62 -4.28 -11.84 13.84
N ALA A 63 -4.46 -12.63 12.79
CA ALA A 63 -5.43 -13.71 12.75
C ALA A 63 -5.16 -14.77 13.84
N ALA A 64 -3.89 -15.04 14.13
CA ALA A 64 -3.46 -15.95 15.18
C ALA A 64 -3.37 -15.27 16.58
N GLY A 65 -3.79 -14.01 16.72
CA GLY A 65 -3.74 -13.28 17.99
C GLY A 65 -2.33 -12.90 18.44
N ALA A 66 -1.38 -12.78 17.52
CA ALA A 66 -0.02 -12.31 17.79
C ALA A 66 0.17 -10.89 17.23
N ARG A 67 0.90 -10.05 17.98
CA ARG A 67 1.23 -8.68 17.58
C ARG A 67 2.72 -8.45 17.72
N VAL A 68 3.24 -7.50 16.94
CA VAL A 68 4.60 -6.99 17.04
C VAL A 68 4.56 -5.48 17.18
N GLU A 69 5.50 -4.93 17.92
CA GLU A 69 5.58 -3.48 18.12
C GLU A 69 6.27 -2.77 16.96
N ARG A 70 7.27 -3.42 16.35
CA ARG A 70 8.09 -2.82 15.29
C ARG A 70 8.47 -3.86 14.25
N CYS A 71 8.43 -3.42 12.99
CA CYS A 71 8.96 -4.20 11.89
C CYS A 71 9.86 -3.37 10.98
N TYR A 72 10.47 -4.04 10.05
CA TYR A 72 11.11 -3.51 8.86
C TYR A 72 10.53 -4.26 7.67
N ASP A 73 9.84 -3.55 6.82
CA ASP A 73 9.27 -4.05 5.58
C ASP A 73 10.28 -3.85 4.45
N ILE A 74 10.77 -4.94 3.88
CA ILE A 74 11.79 -4.89 2.83
C ILE A 74 11.25 -4.27 1.53
N GLU A 75 10.01 -4.61 1.14
CA GLU A 75 9.44 -4.12 -0.11
C GLU A 75 9.07 -2.64 -0.04
N ASP A 76 8.61 -2.14 1.11
CA ASP A 76 8.36 -0.72 1.29
C ASP A 76 9.66 0.08 1.43
N ALA A 77 10.67 -0.47 2.12
CA ALA A 77 12.00 0.12 2.16
C ALA A 77 12.62 0.24 0.75
N GLU A 78 12.42 -0.77 -0.09
CA GLU A 78 12.88 -0.72 -1.49
C GLU A 78 12.20 0.39 -2.28
N THR A 79 10.90 0.60 -2.08
CA THR A 79 10.15 1.70 -2.70
C THR A 79 10.76 3.06 -2.35
N LEU A 80 11.08 3.28 -1.07
CA LEU A 80 11.69 4.53 -0.60
C LEU A 80 13.09 4.74 -1.17
N LEU A 81 13.90 3.70 -1.17
CA LEU A 81 15.27 3.76 -1.70
C LEU A 81 15.29 4.00 -3.21
N LEU A 82 14.45 3.30 -3.97
CA LEU A 82 14.30 3.55 -5.41
C LEU A 82 13.80 4.97 -5.69
N GLY A 83 12.84 5.46 -4.92
CA GLY A 83 12.36 6.84 -5.03
C GLY A 83 13.45 7.87 -4.76
N HIS A 84 14.27 7.64 -3.73
CA HIS A 84 15.41 8.50 -3.40
C HIS A 84 16.48 8.50 -4.50
N GLU A 85 16.68 7.38 -5.18
CA GLU A 85 17.63 7.21 -6.29
C GLU A 85 17.09 7.72 -7.63
N GLY A 86 15.89 8.29 -7.68
CA GLY A 86 15.25 8.76 -8.92
C GLY A 86 14.68 7.62 -9.79
N ARG A 87 14.50 6.45 -9.24
CA ARG A 87 14.05 5.20 -9.90
C ARG A 87 12.62 4.82 -9.51
N SER A 88 11.79 5.80 -9.22
CA SER A 88 10.38 5.59 -8.86
C SER A 88 9.64 4.81 -9.93
N GLY A 89 8.86 3.80 -9.51
CA GLY A 89 8.08 2.96 -10.40
C GLY A 89 8.80 1.71 -10.90
N GLU A 90 10.07 1.52 -10.59
CA GLU A 90 10.74 0.24 -10.81
C GLU A 90 10.20 -0.85 -9.86
N PRO A 91 10.25 -2.14 -10.26
CA PRO A 91 9.81 -3.25 -9.43
C PRO A 91 10.47 -3.23 -8.05
N ARG A 92 9.66 -3.32 -6.98
CA ARG A 92 10.09 -3.18 -5.59
C ARG A 92 10.09 -4.48 -4.77
N SER A 93 9.60 -5.56 -5.36
CA SER A 93 9.54 -6.86 -4.67
C SER A 93 10.92 -7.31 -4.19
N ALA A 94 10.96 -8.11 -3.12
CA ALA A 94 12.21 -8.66 -2.61
C ALA A 94 12.98 -9.45 -3.69
N ALA A 95 12.27 -10.15 -4.57
CA ALA A 95 12.87 -10.84 -5.73
C ALA A 95 13.50 -9.85 -6.72
N ALA A 96 12.86 -8.72 -6.99
CA ALA A 96 13.39 -7.67 -7.85
C ALA A 96 14.63 -6.99 -7.23
N ALA A 97 14.59 -6.71 -5.93
CA ALA A 97 15.72 -6.17 -5.20
C ALA A 97 16.93 -7.13 -5.22
N LEU A 98 16.69 -8.43 -4.98
CA LEU A 98 17.71 -9.45 -5.06
C LEU A 98 18.33 -9.58 -6.46
N ALA A 99 17.49 -9.56 -7.50
CA ALA A 99 17.95 -9.62 -8.88
C ALA A 99 18.85 -8.42 -9.23
N ARG A 100 18.48 -7.21 -8.79
CA ARG A 100 19.34 -6.03 -8.94
C ARG A 100 20.68 -6.18 -8.23
N LEU A 101 20.65 -6.66 -6.99
CA LEU A 101 21.85 -6.88 -6.19
C LEU A 101 22.82 -7.87 -6.86
N ARG A 102 22.28 -8.93 -7.44
CA ARG A 102 23.07 -9.97 -8.11
C ARG A 102 23.35 -9.70 -9.61
N GLY A 103 22.89 -8.56 -10.14
CA GLY A 103 23.10 -8.17 -11.54
C GLY A 103 22.32 -9.04 -12.54
N GLY A 104 21.24 -9.66 -12.11
CA GLY A 104 20.36 -10.48 -12.93
C GLY A 104 19.19 -9.71 -13.55
N PRO A 105 18.38 -10.37 -14.41
CA PRO A 105 17.16 -9.77 -14.95
C PRO A 105 16.16 -9.50 -13.84
N VAL A 106 15.67 -8.24 -13.76
CA VAL A 106 14.75 -7.80 -12.72
C VAL A 106 13.32 -8.25 -13.06
N PRO A 107 12.68 -9.12 -12.27
CA PRO A 107 11.31 -9.53 -12.51
C PRO A 107 10.33 -8.39 -12.23
N PRO A 108 9.16 -8.34 -12.89
CA PRO A 108 8.09 -7.42 -12.55
C PRO A 108 7.54 -7.75 -11.15
N ASP A 109 6.96 -6.74 -10.50
CA ASP A 109 6.26 -6.98 -9.25
C ASP A 109 5.04 -7.88 -9.46
N PRO A 110 4.74 -8.78 -8.52
CA PRO A 110 3.52 -9.57 -8.57
C PRO A 110 2.31 -8.62 -8.49
N PRO A 111 1.17 -8.97 -9.13
CA PRO A 111 -0.03 -8.18 -9.05
C PRO A 111 -0.46 -8.01 -7.57
N GLN A 112 -0.81 -6.78 -7.19
CA GLN A 112 -1.33 -6.53 -5.85
C GLN A 112 -2.65 -7.28 -5.68
N ARG A 113 -2.74 -8.09 -4.65
CA ARG A 113 -4.00 -8.75 -4.29
C ARG A 113 -4.97 -7.68 -3.80
N SER A 114 -6.06 -7.49 -4.54
CA SER A 114 -7.19 -6.72 -4.03
C SER A 114 -7.73 -7.43 -2.79
N ALA A 115 -7.69 -6.76 -1.65
CA ALA A 115 -8.26 -7.29 -0.40
C ALA A 115 -9.80 -7.19 -0.39
N GLU A 116 -10.46 -7.41 -1.52
CA GLU A 116 -11.93 -7.45 -1.54
C GLU A 116 -12.42 -8.76 -0.91
N PRO A 117 -13.28 -8.68 0.12
CA PRO A 117 -13.93 -9.84 0.69
C PRO A 117 -14.81 -10.47 -0.39
N GLY A 118 -14.44 -11.67 -0.86
CA GLY A 118 -15.21 -12.41 -1.87
C GLY A 118 -14.59 -12.42 -3.28
N ALA A 119 -13.43 -11.83 -3.49
CA ALA A 119 -12.70 -12.03 -4.74
C ALA A 119 -12.36 -13.52 -4.88
N GLN A 120 -12.92 -14.15 -5.91
CA GLN A 120 -12.67 -15.55 -6.22
C GLN A 120 -11.20 -15.72 -6.60
N SER A 121 -10.46 -16.53 -5.84
CA SER A 121 -9.05 -16.85 -6.16
C SER A 121 -8.99 -17.44 -7.57
N SER A 122 -8.21 -16.81 -8.45
CA SER A 122 -7.97 -17.35 -9.79
C SER A 122 -7.20 -18.67 -9.67
N LEU A 123 -7.65 -19.71 -10.39
CA LEU A 123 -6.95 -21.01 -10.49
C LEU A 123 -5.52 -20.87 -11.05
N PHE A 124 -5.21 -19.73 -11.66
CA PHE A 124 -3.91 -19.40 -12.29
C PHE A 124 -3.22 -18.23 -11.60
N GLU A 125 -3.53 -17.94 -10.33
CA GLU A 125 -2.79 -16.91 -9.60
C GLU A 125 -1.32 -17.29 -9.52
N PRO A 126 -0.39 -16.41 -9.94
CA PRO A 126 1.02 -16.64 -9.71
C PRO A 126 1.24 -16.76 -8.20
N ARG A 127 1.74 -17.90 -7.75
CA ARG A 127 2.16 -18.05 -6.35
C ARG A 127 3.18 -16.96 -6.07
N ALA A 128 2.99 -16.24 -4.96
CA ALA A 128 3.99 -15.29 -4.51
C ALA A 128 5.35 -16.00 -4.52
N THR A 129 6.32 -15.42 -5.24
CA THR A 129 7.66 -16.01 -5.36
C THR A 129 8.21 -16.18 -3.95
N HIS A 130 8.46 -17.41 -3.56
CA HIS A 130 9.11 -17.70 -2.29
C HIS A 130 10.52 -17.08 -2.31
N VAL A 131 10.83 -16.29 -1.29
CA VAL A 131 12.16 -15.72 -1.08
C VAL A 131 12.73 -16.38 0.18
N PRO A 132 13.76 -17.21 0.05
CA PRO A 132 14.42 -17.82 1.19
C PRO A 132 14.91 -16.79 2.20
N LEU A 133 15.00 -17.17 3.48
CA LEU A 133 15.48 -16.26 4.53
C LEU A 133 16.87 -15.71 4.24
N SER A 134 17.77 -16.54 3.70
CA SER A 134 19.13 -16.11 3.30
C SER A 134 19.10 -14.96 2.30
N ASP A 135 18.28 -15.07 1.28
CA ASP A 135 18.13 -14.07 0.22
C ASP A 135 17.48 -12.78 0.74
N LEU A 136 16.51 -12.92 1.63
CA LEU A 136 15.87 -11.79 2.32
C LEU A 136 16.86 -11.03 3.20
N VAL A 137 17.74 -11.74 3.90
CA VAL A 137 18.81 -11.13 4.72
C VAL A 137 19.84 -10.42 3.84
N GLU A 138 20.19 -10.97 2.69
CA GLU A 138 21.08 -10.34 1.72
C GLU A 138 20.51 -9.00 1.21
N VAL A 139 19.24 -8.98 0.83
CA VAL A 139 18.54 -7.74 0.42
C VAL A 139 18.51 -6.74 1.58
N TYR A 140 18.17 -7.20 2.79
CA TYR A 140 18.14 -6.32 3.96
C TYR A 140 19.50 -5.68 4.26
N ALA A 141 20.59 -6.46 4.21
CA ALA A 141 21.94 -5.95 4.41
C ALA A 141 22.32 -4.90 3.36
N GLU A 142 21.97 -5.12 2.10
CA GLU A 142 22.20 -4.15 1.03
C GLU A 142 21.37 -2.87 1.25
N GLN A 143 20.13 -2.97 1.68
CA GLN A 143 19.30 -1.81 2.01
C GLN A 143 19.91 -1.01 3.19
N GLN A 144 20.45 -1.67 4.22
CA GLN A 144 21.17 -0.98 5.29
C GLN A 144 22.39 -0.21 4.75
N ARG A 145 23.16 -0.82 3.86
CA ARG A 145 24.29 -0.17 3.19
C ARG A 145 23.84 1.03 2.35
N ARG A 146 22.76 0.90 1.59
CA ARG A 146 22.16 2.00 0.79
C ARG A 146 21.68 3.14 1.68
N HIS A 147 21.08 2.87 2.84
CA HIS A 147 20.76 3.92 3.82
C HIS A 147 22.00 4.72 4.21
N ASP A 148 23.12 4.04 4.49
CA ASP A 148 24.38 4.67 4.92
C ASP A 148 24.99 5.58 3.84
N THR A 149 24.70 5.33 2.58
CA THR A 149 25.20 6.12 1.44
C THR A 149 24.32 7.31 1.07
N THR A 150 23.15 7.49 1.69
CA THR A 150 22.30 8.66 1.46
C THR A 150 22.90 9.93 2.07
N ALA A 151 22.51 11.09 1.56
CA ALA A 151 22.94 12.38 2.12
C ALA A 151 22.52 12.58 3.59
N HIS A 152 21.45 11.89 4.03
CA HIS A 152 20.91 11.97 5.38
C HIS A 152 20.53 10.58 5.91
N PRO A 153 21.51 9.73 6.29
CA PRO A 153 21.26 8.34 6.67
C PRO A 153 20.22 8.17 7.78
N ASP A 154 20.29 8.99 8.82
CA ASP A 154 19.38 8.89 9.96
C ASP A 154 17.93 9.27 9.59
N ARG A 155 17.76 10.24 8.70
CA ARG A 155 16.43 10.62 8.19
C ARG A 155 15.85 9.51 7.31
N MET A 156 16.67 8.90 6.47
CA MET A 156 16.22 7.78 5.63
C MET A 156 15.81 6.57 6.48
N ARG A 157 16.61 6.24 7.51
CA ARG A 157 16.25 5.17 8.46
C ARG A 157 14.97 5.48 9.23
N LEU A 158 14.79 6.74 9.65
CA LEU A 158 13.56 7.17 10.32
C LEU A 158 12.35 7.07 9.39
N LEU A 159 12.48 7.51 8.14
CA LEU A 159 11.42 7.40 7.13
C LEU A 159 11.03 5.94 6.90
N THR A 160 12.00 5.05 6.66
CA THR A 160 11.75 3.61 6.50
C THR A 160 11.08 3.00 7.74
N ALA A 161 11.47 3.43 8.94
CA ALA A 161 10.84 2.96 10.17
C ALA A 161 9.40 3.47 10.30
N ALA A 162 9.13 4.70 9.89
CA ALA A 162 7.78 5.28 9.90
C ALA A 162 6.85 4.59 8.91
N GLU A 163 7.32 4.34 7.68
CA GLU A 163 6.54 3.59 6.68
C GLU A 163 6.22 2.16 7.15
N SER A 164 7.23 1.44 7.65
CA SER A 164 7.01 0.10 8.19
C SER A 164 6.02 0.09 9.37
N ALA A 165 6.04 1.12 10.22
CA ALA A 165 5.06 1.27 11.30
C ALA A 165 3.66 1.59 10.76
N GLY A 166 3.58 2.43 9.72
CA GLY A 166 2.32 2.75 9.01
C GLY A 166 1.65 1.51 8.44
N MET A 167 2.43 0.58 7.90
CA MET A 167 1.93 -0.70 7.39
C MET A 167 1.37 -1.60 8.49
N LEU A 168 1.96 -1.61 9.69
CA LEU A 168 1.38 -2.32 10.84
C LEU A 168 0.03 -1.71 11.23
N VAL A 169 -0.03 -0.38 11.34
CA VAL A 169 -1.28 0.34 11.64
C VAL A 169 -2.36 0.04 10.60
N ALA A 170 -2.02 0.11 9.32
CA ALA A 170 -2.95 -0.19 8.23
C ALA A 170 -3.51 -1.61 8.31
N ALA A 171 -2.67 -2.60 8.61
CA ALA A 171 -3.11 -3.98 8.78
C ALA A 171 -4.04 -4.15 10.01
N GLU A 172 -3.75 -3.48 11.12
CA GLU A 172 -4.61 -3.48 12.31
C GLU A 172 -5.96 -2.81 12.05
N MET A 173 -5.95 -1.65 11.37
CA MET A 173 -7.16 -0.96 10.95
C MET A 173 -8.02 -1.82 10.02
N ASN A 174 -7.41 -2.48 9.04
CA ASN A 174 -8.12 -3.39 8.15
C ASN A 174 -8.77 -4.56 8.90
N ARG A 175 -8.10 -5.08 9.93
CA ARG A 175 -8.64 -6.16 10.75
C ARG A 175 -9.76 -5.69 11.70
N ALA A 176 -9.53 -4.58 12.39
CA ALA A 176 -10.49 -4.04 13.36
C ALA A 176 -11.70 -3.40 12.68
N GLY A 177 -11.52 -2.90 11.46
CA GLY A 177 -12.44 -2.01 10.79
C GLY A 177 -12.41 -0.60 11.39
N LEU A 178 -13.10 0.32 10.72
CA LEU A 178 -13.34 1.66 11.25
C LEU A 178 -14.75 1.72 11.84
N PRO A 179 -14.97 2.42 12.95
CA PRO A 179 -16.31 2.68 13.45
C PRO A 179 -17.10 3.43 12.37
N TRP A 180 -18.15 2.80 11.88
CA TRP A 180 -18.99 3.36 10.83
C TRP A 180 -20.45 3.25 11.20
N SER A 181 -21.13 4.39 11.29
CA SER A 181 -22.58 4.43 11.44
C SER A 181 -23.24 4.63 10.09
N ALA A 182 -23.83 3.58 9.53
CA ALA A 182 -24.60 3.67 8.30
C ALA A 182 -25.81 4.63 8.42
N GLU A 183 -26.37 4.78 9.62
CA GLU A 183 -27.45 5.72 9.91
C GLU A 183 -27.00 7.16 9.77
N VAL A 184 -25.94 7.54 10.49
CA VAL A 184 -25.36 8.88 10.43
C VAL A 184 -24.89 9.21 9.00
N HIS A 185 -24.28 8.24 8.32
CA HIS A 185 -23.86 8.43 6.94
C HIS A 185 -25.03 8.70 6.00
N ARG A 186 -26.12 7.94 6.11
CA ARG A 186 -27.33 8.19 5.33
C ARG A 186 -27.95 9.54 5.63
N GLN A 187 -27.97 9.95 6.92
CA GLN A 187 -28.47 11.26 7.31
C GLN A 187 -27.63 12.38 6.68
N VAL A 188 -26.31 12.32 6.77
CA VAL A 188 -25.39 13.31 6.16
C VAL A 188 -25.59 13.38 4.64
N LEU A 189 -25.70 12.21 3.97
CA LEU A 189 -25.97 12.19 2.53
C LEU A 189 -27.33 12.83 2.20
N HIS A 190 -28.36 12.56 2.99
CA HIS A 190 -29.67 13.17 2.80
C HIS A 190 -29.64 14.69 3.00
N GLU A 191 -28.98 15.18 4.03
CA GLU A 191 -28.83 16.62 4.31
C GLU A 191 -28.06 17.35 3.18
N LEU A 192 -26.99 16.74 2.67
CA LEU A 192 -26.15 17.37 1.64
C LEU A 192 -26.71 17.25 0.22
N LEU A 193 -27.30 16.11 -0.12
CA LEU A 193 -27.69 15.77 -1.49
C LEU A 193 -29.21 15.80 -1.70
N GLY A 194 -30.00 15.89 -0.63
CA GLY A 194 -31.45 15.80 -0.67
C GLY A 194 -31.96 14.39 -0.89
N GLU A 195 -33.27 14.27 -1.07
CA GLU A 195 -33.93 12.99 -1.31
C GLU A 195 -33.54 12.40 -2.67
N ARG A 196 -33.52 11.06 -2.73
CA ARG A 196 -33.44 10.36 -4.02
C ARG A 196 -34.82 10.31 -4.66
N TYR A 197 -34.87 10.45 -5.96
CA TYR A 197 -36.13 10.26 -6.68
C TYR A 197 -36.69 8.85 -6.49
N ALA A 198 -37.98 8.73 -6.38
CA ALA A 198 -38.66 7.44 -6.34
C ALA A 198 -38.30 6.65 -7.61
N GLY A 199 -37.68 5.46 -7.43
CA GLY A 199 -37.20 4.65 -8.56
C GLY A 199 -35.68 4.55 -8.70
N GLY A 200 -34.89 5.11 -7.76
CA GLY A 200 -33.44 4.90 -7.69
C GLY A 200 -32.60 5.85 -8.55
N GLY A 201 -33.15 7.00 -8.93
CA GLY A 201 -32.43 8.07 -9.62
C GLY A 201 -31.41 8.78 -8.75
N GLU A 202 -30.70 9.75 -9.34
CA GLU A 202 -29.76 10.61 -8.63
C GLU A 202 -30.45 11.40 -7.51
N PRO A 203 -29.73 11.75 -6.45
CA PRO A 203 -30.22 12.68 -5.44
C PRO A 203 -30.61 14.02 -6.07
N ARG A 204 -31.70 14.62 -5.55
CA ARG A 204 -32.30 15.83 -6.13
C ARG A 204 -31.27 16.98 -6.32
N ARG A 205 -30.40 17.21 -5.33
CA ARG A 205 -29.41 18.28 -5.41
C ARG A 205 -28.36 18.06 -6.49
N LEU A 206 -27.96 16.81 -6.73
CA LEU A 206 -27.03 16.49 -7.82
C LEU A 206 -27.68 16.69 -9.19
N ALA A 207 -28.95 16.31 -9.34
CA ALA A 207 -29.68 16.53 -10.57
C ALA A 207 -29.87 18.04 -10.86
N GLU A 208 -30.24 18.84 -9.86
CA GLU A 208 -30.33 20.29 -9.96
C GLU A 208 -29.01 20.91 -10.42
N LEU A 209 -27.89 20.55 -9.79
CA LEU A 209 -26.56 21.03 -10.17
C LEU A 209 -26.14 20.58 -11.57
N ALA A 210 -26.49 19.37 -11.97
CA ALA A 210 -26.24 18.88 -13.33
C ALA A 210 -27.03 19.65 -14.39
N ASP A 211 -28.29 20.05 -14.05
CA ASP A 211 -29.11 20.86 -14.90
C ASP A 211 -28.57 22.32 -14.99
N GLU A 212 -28.11 22.89 -13.86
CA GLU A 212 -27.45 24.21 -13.86
C GLU A 212 -26.21 24.20 -14.76
N VAL A 213 -25.34 23.20 -14.63
CA VAL A 213 -24.16 23.05 -15.50
C VAL A 213 -24.57 22.88 -16.97
N SER A 214 -25.58 22.05 -17.23
CA SER A 214 -26.08 21.83 -18.58
C SER A 214 -26.63 23.10 -19.21
N ALA A 215 -27.38 23.90 -18.43
CA ALA A 215 -27.92 25.21 -18.86
C ALA A 215 -26.80 26.19 -19.20
N ALA A 216 -25.74 26.26 -18.38
CA ALA A 216 -24.60 27.14 -18.63
C ALA A 216 -23.85 26.79 -19.93
N PHE A 217 -23.82 25.53 -20.31
CA PHE A 217 -23.24 25.09 -21.60
C PHE A 217 -24.22 25.07 -22.76
N GLY A 218 -25.50 25.39 -22.53
CA GLY A 218 -26.55 25.33 -23.56
C GLY A 218 -26.81 23.93 -24.13
N ARG A 219 -26.39 22.90 -23.44
CA ARG A 219 -26.56 21.49 -23.83
C ARG A 219 -26.51 20.57 -22.61
N ARG A 220 -27.03 19.34 -22.77
CA ARG A 220 -26.89 18.34 -21.72
C ARG A 220 -25.42 17.96 -21.53
N VAL A 221 -24.92 18.06 -20.31
CA VAL A 221 -23.58 17.69 -19.87
C VAL A 221 -23.70 16.74 -18.69
N ARG A 222 -22.84 15.75 -18.63
CA ARG A 222 -22.70 14.84 -17.49
C ARG A 222 -21.52 15.29 -16.62
N PRO A 223 -21.74 16.05 -15.52
CA PRO A 223 -20.66 16.59 -14.70
C PRO A 223 -19.84 15.49 -13.99
N ASP A 224 -20.44 14.31 -13.81
CA ASP A 224 -19.79 13.10 -13.26
C ASP A 224 -18.78 12.44 -14.21
N LEU A 225 -18.79 12.81 -15.50
CA LEU A 225 -17.88 12.30 -16.51
C LEU A 225 -16.85 13.36 -16.93
N PRO A 226 -15.59 13.27 -16.47
CA PRO A 226 -14.52 14.22 -16.83
C PRO A 226 -14.40 14.48 -18.34
N ALA A 227 -14.55 13.44 -19.15
CA ALA A 227 -14.45 13.56 -20.60
C ALA A 227 -15.57 14.42 -21.22
N ASP A 228 -16.80 14.35 -20.68
CA ASP A 228 -17.93 15.14 -21.17
C ASP A 228 -17.79 16.61 -20.75
N VAL A 229 -17.28 16.87 -19.56
CA VAL A 229 -16.96 18.21 -19.08
C VAL A 229 -15.88 18.87 -19.95
N ILE A 230 -14.77 18.17 -20.21
CA ILE A 230 -13.70 18.67 -21.09
C ILE A 230 -14.23 18.96 -22.49
N LYS A 231 -15.09 18.09 -23.02
CA LYS A 231 -15.72 18.26 -24.32
C LYS A 231 -16.65 19.48 -24.33
N ALA A 232 -17.39 19.73 -23.25
CA ALA A 232 -18.27 20.90 -23.12
C ALA A 232 -17.47 22.21 -23.16
N PHE A 233 -16.38 22.31 -22.39
CA PHE A 233 -15.48 23.46 -22.45
C PHE A 233 -14.85 23.64 -23.83
N ALA A 234 -14.40 22.56 -24.47
CA ALA A 234 -13.83 22.63 -25.81
C ALA A 234 -14.84 23.19 -26.85
N GLN A 235 -16.11 22.81 -26.75
CA GLN A 235 -17.20 23.34 -27.61
C GLN A 235 -17.54 24.78 -27.30
N ALA A 236 -17.35 25.24 -26.07
CA ALA A 236 -17.44 26.66 -25.68
C ALA A 236 -16.18 27.46 -26.07
N GLY A 237 -15.22 26.87 -26.79
CA GLY A 237 -13.99 27.54 -27.21
C GLY A 237 -12.90 27.59 -26.13
N ILE A 238 -13.10 26.94 -24.99
CA ILE A 238 -12.19 26.95 -23.85
C ILE A 238 -11.39 25.64 -23.79
N LYS A 239 -10.06 25.75 -23.78
CA LYS A 239 -9.18 24.60 -23.71
C LYS A 239 -8.83 24.27 -22.27
N VAL A 240 -9.41 23.19 -21.73
CA VAL A 240 -9.14 22.66 -20.39
C VAL A 240 -8.40 21.32 -20.54
N LYS A 241 -7.33 21.13 -19.76
CA LYS A 241 -6.52 19.89 -19.82
C LYS A 241 -7.08 18.78 -18.96
N SER A 242 -7.70 19.11 -17.84
CA SER A 242 -8.32 18.17 -16.91
C SER A 242 -9.42 18.82 -16.08
N THR A 243 -10.24 18.01 -15.41
CA THR A 243 -11.28 18.49 -14.47
C THR A 243 -10.77 18.58 -13.04
N ARG A 244 -9.46 18.70 -12.85
CA ARG A 244 -8.85 18.78 -11.52
C ARG A 244 -9.25 20.10 -10.83
N ARG A 245 -9.47 20.02 -9.51
CA ARG A 245 -9.95 21.13 -8.69
C ARG A 245 -9.17 22.44 -8.85
N TRP A 246 -7.88 22.37 -9.20
CA TRP A 246 -7.04 23.55 -9.38
C TRP A 246 -7.01 24.09 -10.82
N GLU A 247 -7.55 23.36 -11.80
CA GLU A 247 -7.64 23.83 -13.19
C GLU A 247 -8.97 24.52 -13.48
N ILE A 248 -10.08 23.98 -12.99
CA ILE A 248 -11.42 24.51 -13.24
C ILE A 248 -11.63 25.95 -12.73
N PRO A 249 -11.21 26.31 -11.48
CA PRO A 249 -11.42 27.68 -10.97
C PRO A 249 -10.69 28.79 -11.74
N ALA A 250 -9.71 28.44 -12.57
CA ALA A 250 -8.97 29.37 -13.41
C ALA A 250 -9.68 29.67 -14.73
N VAL A 251 -10.85 29.02 -14.97
CA VAL A 251 -11.62 29.16 -16.21
C VAL A 251 -12.73 30.18 -15.98
N ASP A 252 -12.80 31.21 -16.83
CA ASP A 252 -13.88 32.18 -16.83
C ASP A 252 -15.07 31.64 -17.65
N HIS A 253 -15.98 30.94 -16.97
CA HIS A 253 -17.20 30.36 -17.53
C HIS A 253 -18.26 30.19 -16.43
N PRO A 254 -19.54 30.42 -16.71
CA PRO A 254 -20.61 30.38 -15.71
C PRO A 254 -20.96 28.96 -15.19
N ALA A 255 -20.40 27.89 -15.77
CA ALA A 255 -20.63 26.50 -15.34
C ALA A 255 -19.68 26.05 -14.25
#